data_6a060292b618e83e245c73628b7e0673
#
_entry.id   6a060292b618e83e245c73628b7e0673
#
_cell.length_a   1.000
_cell.length_b   1.000
_cell.length_c   1.000
_cell.angle_alpha   90.00
_cell.angle_beta   90.00
_cell.angle_gamma   90.00
#
_symmetry.space_group_name_H-M   'P 1'
#
loop_
_entity.id
_entity.type
_entity.pdbx_description
1 polymer ?
#
loop_
_entity_poly.entity_id
_entity_poly.type
_entity_poly.pdbx_seq_one_letter_code
_entity_poly.pdbx_strand_id
1 'polypeptide(L)'
;MKKRIEKDTLGSLDVPYDKYWGAQTQRSLQNFDIGFEKMPWEIIESFAVLKMAAAETNYDLNVLEKEKMKLIVSVCEEILDGELIDHFPLSVWQTGSGTQTNMNVNEVISNRAHVATGGKLTDKKKIIHPNDDVNKSQSSNDTFPTAMNMASYHILKSFTLIQVEDLHKELLKKANEFKNIIKIGRTHFMDATPLTLGMEFSGYASQLEHGIKTLKESFDHLSELALGGTAVGTGLNTPKGYSKLVAKKISEITGYKFKTANNKFEALAANDAMVKSSGALKALAVSLMKIANDIRMLSSGPRSGIGEIHLPENEPGSSIMPGKVNPTQCEAMTMVCSQVIGNDVAVSIGGMNGQFELNVYKPMIAHNVLNSARLIGDACSSFNLNCVKGIKANKKIIQEKVEKSLMLVTALNTHIGYENAAKIAKKAHKEGLTLKEAALKLKLVSESNFDKWVNPKKMID
;
A
#
# COMPACT_ATOMS: atom_id res chain seq x y z
N MET A 1 -14.55 -25.87 26.99
CA MET A 1 -14.78 -24.48 27.46
C MET A 1 -16.20 -24.32 27.94
N LYS A 2 -16.43 -23.48 28.97
CA LYS A 2 -17.79 -23.15 29.43
C LYS A 2 -18.51 -22.37 28.36
N LYS A 3 -19.82 -22.66 28.15
CA LYS A 3 -20.65 -22.02 27.13
C LYS A 3 -21.85 -21.32 27.79
N ARG A 4 -22.42 -20.36 27.07
CA ARG A 4 -23.71 -19.75 27.37
C ARG A 4 -24.61 -19.84 26.16
N ILE A 5 -25.91 -19.77 26.38
CA ILE A 5 -26.89 -19.77 25.27
C ILE A 5 -27.17 -18.33 24.88
N GLU A 6 -26.99 -18.02 23.60
CA GLU A 6 -27.42 -16.78 22.95
C GLU A 6 -28.53 -17.10 21.94
N LYS A 7 -29.31 -16.10 21.56
CA LYS A 7 -30.43 -16.28 20.64
C LYS A 7 -30.48 -15.15 19.60
N ASP A 8 -30.75 -15.53 18.38
CA ASP A 8 -31.12 -14.63 17.29
C ASP A 8 -32.47 -15.05 16.66
N THR A 9 -32.83 -14.46 15.52
CA THR A 9 -34.09 -14.76 14.79
C THR A 9 -34.17 -16.19 14.25
N LEU A 10 -33.02 -16.88 14.13
CA LEU A 10 -32.95 -18.28 13.65
C LEU A 10 -32.93 -19.30 14.82
N GLY A 11 -32.95 -18.85 16.06
CA GLY A 11 -32.99 -19.71 17.23
C GLY A 11 -31.75 -19.58 18.15
N SER A 12 -31.67 -20.49 19.11
CA SER A 12 -30.63 -20.51 20.14
C SER A 12 -29.40 -21.29 19.70
N LEU A 13 -28.22 -20.85 20.15
CA LEU A 13 -26.95 -21.58 19.98
C LEU A 13 -25.99 -21.30 21.12
N ASP A 14 -24.99 -22.18 21.24
CA ASP A 14 -23.93 -22.11 22.21
C ASP A 14 -22.84 -21.11 21.78
N VAL A 15 -22.50 -20.16 22.67
CA VAL A 15 -21.41 -19.20 22.50
C VAL A 15 -20.42 -19.39 23.66
N PRO A 16 -19.09 -19.24 23.46
CA PRO A 16 -18.11 -19.29 24.55
C PRO A 16 -18.47 -18.29 25.65
N TYR A 17 -18.38 -18.74 26.93
CA TYR A 17 -18.88 -17.97 28.06
C TYR A 17 -18.16 -16.65 28.30
N ASP A 18 -16.87 -16.60 27.97
CA ASP A 18 -15.94 -15.49 28.20
C ASP A 18 -15.90 -14.46 27.02
N LYS A 19 -16.59 -14.72 25.93
CA LYS A 19 -16.54 -13.86 24.74
C LYS A 19 -17.73 -12.91 24.69
N TYR A 20 -17.48 -11.65 24.27
CA TYR A 20 -18.53 -10.64 24.18
C TYR A 20 -19.36 -10.72 22.90
N TRP A 21 -18.95 -11.49 21.88
CA TRP A 21 -19.80 -11.68 20.71
C TRP A 21 -21.06 -12.50 21.02
N GLY A 22 -22.07 -12.38 20.19
CA GLY A 22 -23.37 -13.02 20.36
C GLY A 22 -23.64 -14.12 19.33
N ALA A 23 -24.94 -14.35 19.11
CA ALA A 23 -25.43 -15.43 18.25
C ALA A 23 -25.05 -15.28 16.79
N GLN A 24 -25.14 -14.08 16.22
CA GLN A 24 -24.88 -13.87 14.79
C GLN A 24 -23.40 -14.07 14.45
N THR A 25 -22.49 -13.58 15.29
CA THR A 25 -21.05 -13.84 15.15
C THR A 25 -20.73 -15.32 15.28
N GLN A 26 -21.32 -16.00 16.25
CA GLN A 26 -21.10 -17.44 16.45
C GLN A 26 -21.58 -18.27 15.24
N ARG A 27 -22.71 -17.92 14.63
CA ARG A 27 -23.16 -18.56 13.38
C ARG A 27 -22.19 -18.32 12.23
N SER A 28 -21.64 -17.11 12.13
CA SER A 28 -20.64 -16.80 11.10
C SER A 28 -19.41 -17.67 11.24
N LEU A 29 -18.91 -17.86 12.47
CA LEU A 29 -17.78 -18.76 12.74
C LEU A 29 -18.06 -20.22 12.36
N GLN A 30 -19.29 -20.68 12.50
CA GLN A 30 -19.68 -22.04 12.13
C GLN A 30 -19.89 -22.21 10.62
N ASN A 31 -20.40 -21.18 9.95
CA ASN A 31 -20.78 -21.26 8.53
C ASN A 31 -19.63 -20.92 7.58
N PHE A 32 -18.65 -20.14 8.03
CA PHE A 32 -17.55 -19.61 7.20
C PHE A 32 -16.17 -20.00 7.78
N ASP A 33 -15.96 -21.29 7.99
CA ASP A 33 -14.66 -21.85 8.33
C ASP A 33 -13.80 -21.99 7.06
N ILE A 34 -13.34 -20.84 6.54
CA ILE A 34 -12.66 -20.71 5.25
C ILE A 34 -11.39 -19.88 5.46
N GLY A 35 -10.25 -20.44 5.08
CA GLY A 35 -8.95 -19.76 5.16
C GLY A 35 -8.50 -19.44 6.58
N PHE A 36 -7.43 -18.66 6.70
CA PHE A 36 -6.93 -18.20 8.02
C PHE A 36 -7.07 -16.70 8.18
N GLU A 37 -7.35 -15.98 7.09
CA GLU A 37 -7.38 -14.52 7.07
C GLU A 37 -8.54 -14.01 7.92
N LYS A 38 -8.19 -13.24 8.94
CA LYS A 38 -9.16 -12.56 9.79
C LYS A 38 -9.47 -11.18 9.24
N MET A 39 -10.62 -10.64 9.60
CA MET A 39 -10.95 -9.24 9.27
C MET A 39 -9.85 -8.34 9.78
N PRO A 40 -9.25 -7.49 8.91
CA PRO A 40 -8.20 -6.57 9.32
C PRO A 40 -8.60 -5.71 10.50
N TRP A 41 -7.67 -5.52 11.44
CA TRP A 41 -7.93 -4.74 12.66
C TRP A 41 -8.32 -3.29 12.34
N GLU A 42 -7.75 -2.72 11.30
CA GLU A 42 -8.07 -1.38 10.81
C GLU A 42 -9.57 -1.21 10.45
N ILE A 43 -10.22 -2.28 10.04
CA ILE A 43 -11.68 -2.30 9.82
C ILE A 43 -12.43 -2.22 11.15
N ILE A 44 -11.97 -2.98 12.15
CA ILE A 44 -12.60 -2.98 13.51
C ILE A 44 -12.45 -1.61 14.16
N GLU A 45 -11.25 -1.01 14.14
CA GLU A 45 -11.01 0.36 14.60
C GLU A 45 -11.91 1.38 13.90
N SER A 46 -12.01 1.27 12.57
CA SER A 46 -12.89 2.15 11.79
C SER A 46 -14.37 1.96 12.15
N PHE A 47 -14.79 0.74 12.45
CA PHE A 47 -16.14 0.49 13.00
C PHE A 47 -16.31 1.11 14.38
N ALA A 48 -15.33 1.02 15.28
CA ALA A 48 -15.42 1.64 16.61
C ALA A 48 -15.62 3.17 16.47
N VAL A 49 -14.82 3.83 15.67
CA VAL A 49 -14.97 5.28 15.37
C VAL A 49 -16.35 5.58 14.76
N LEU A 50 -16.79 4.77 13.80
CA LEU A 50 -18.10 4.93 13.16
C LEU A 50 -19.24 4.79 14.17
N LYS A 51 -19.21 3.77 15.05
CA LYS A 51 -20.25 3.52 16.06
C LYS A 51 -20.27 4.62 17.13
N MET A 52 -19.11 5.12 17.53
CA MET A 52 -18.99 6.28 18.40
C MET A 52 -19.67 7.52 17.78
N ALA A 53 -19.27 7.87 16.56
CA ALA A 53 -19.84 9.00 15.82
C ALA A 53 -21.36 8.86 15.58
N ALA A 54 -21.81 7.64 15.26
CA ALA A 54 -23.24 7.34 15.07
C ALA A 54 -24.04 7.48 16.37
N ALA A 55 -23.52 7.00 17.51
CA ALA A 55 -24.17 7.12 18.81
C ALA A 55 -24.29 8.60 19.21
N GLU A 56 -23.23 9.39 19.11
CA GLU A 56 -23.26 10.83 19.38
C GLU A 56 -24.23 11.59 18.45
N THR A 57 -24.22 11.24 17.15
CA THR A 57 -25.12 11.84 16.16
C THR A 57 -26.59 11.52 16.48
N ASN A 58 -26.90 10.26 16.85
CA ASN A 58 -28.25 9.85 17.21
C ASN A 58 -28.71 10.52 18.52
N TYR A 59 -27.81 10.77 19.47
CA TYR A 59 -28.10 11.55 20.66
C TYR A 59 -28.39 13.01 20.31
N ASP A 60 -27.53 13.67 19.52
CA ASP A 60 -27.71 15.07 19.11
C ASP A 60 -29.04 15.29 18.32
N LEU A 61 -29.48 14.24 17.61
CA LEU A 61 -30.75 14.24 16.86
C LEU A 61 -31.93 13.71 17.68
N ASN A 62 -31.77 13.51 19.00
CA ASN A 62 -32.80 13.09 19.97
C ASN A 62 -33.47 11.73 19.66
N VAL A 63 -32.74 10.79 19.04
CA VAL A 63 -33.22 9.42 18.77
C VAL A 63 -32.51 8.34 19.56
N LEU A 64 -31.49 8.71 20.38
CA LEU A 64 -30.80 7.83 21.32
C LEU A 64 -30.66 8.51 22.67
N GLU A 65 -30.87 7.77 23.75
CA GLU A 65 -30.73 8.27 25.12
C GLU A 65 -29.26 8.52 25.49
N LYS A 66 -29.01 9.56 26.30
CA LYS A 66 -27.66 10.00 26.69
C LYS A 66 -26.83 8.87 27.34
N GLU A 67 -27.45 8.11 28.25
CA GLU A 67 -26.72 7.06 28.97
C GLU A 67 -26.33 5.89 28.04
N LYS A 68 -27.20 5.53 27.07
CA LYS A 68 -26.85 4.54 26.05
C LYS A 68 -25.74 5.03 25.13
N MET A 69 -25.81 6.30 24.71
CA MET A 69 -24.73 6.91 23.90
C MET A 69 -23.39 6.84 24.63
N LYS A 70 -23.32 7.24 25.91
CA LYS A 70 -22.07 7.19 26.70
C LYS A 70 -21.51 5.77 26.81
N LEU A 71 -22.36 4.78 27.04
CA LEU A 71 -21.94 3.38 27.13
C LEU A 71 -21.42 2.83 25.81
N ILE A 72 -22.03 3.19 24.67
CA ILE A 72 -21.53 2.82 23.34
C ILE A 72 -20.15 3.46 23.12
N VAL A 73 -20.00 4.75 23.40
CA VAL A 73 -18.75 5.49 23.24
C VAL A 73 -17.64 4.86 24.09
N SER A 74 -17.90 4.59 25.39
CA SER A 74 -16.90 4.01 26.28
C SER A 74 -16.40 2.64 25.81
N VAL A 75 -17.28 1.77 25.30
CA VAL A 75 -16.83 0.47 24.74
C VAL A 75 -16.07 0.64 23.43
N CYS A 76 -16.45 1.62 22.60
CA CYS A 76 -15.68 1.93 21.40
C CYS A 76 -14.25 2.41 21.72
N GLU A 77 -14.08 3.18 22.82
CA GLU A 77 -12.76 3.56 23.35
C GLU A 77 -11.94 2.34 23.77
N GLU A 78 -12.53 1.38 24.51
CA GLU A 78 -11.87 0.10 24.84
C GLU A 78 -11.43 -0.69 23.60
N ILE A 79 -12.23 -0.66 22.52
CA ILE A 79 -11.84 -1.30 21.23
C ILE A 79 -10.63 -0.58 20.63
N LEU A 80 -10.64 0.75 20.60
CA LEU A 80 -9.53 1.55 20.03
C LEU A 80 -8.24 1.41 20.85
N ASP A 81 -8.34 1.21 22.16
CA ASP A 81 -7.20 0.93 23.04
C ASP A 81 -6.68 -0.51 22.93
N GLY A 82 -7.34 -1.36 22.12
CA GLY A 82 -6.92 -2.73 21.86
C GLY A 82 -7.30 -3.74 22.95
N GLU A 83 -8.10 -3.35 23.94
CA GLU A 83 -8.47 -4.23 25.08
C GLU A 83 -9.37 -5.39 24.66
N LEU A 84 -10.07 -5.28 23.52
CA LEU A 84 -11.09 -6.23 23.07
C LEU A 84 -10.71 -7.02 21.81
N ILE A 85 -9.44 -7.07 21.42
CA ILE A 85 -8.96 -7.71 20.15
C ILE A 85 -9.48 -9.14 20.00
N ASP A 86 -9.44 -9.95 21.07
CA ASP A 86 -9.85 -11.36 21.07
C ASP A 86 -11.37 -11.58 20.85
N HIS A 87 -12.13 -10.52 20.71
CA HIS A 87 -13.59 -10.57 20.52
C HIS A 87 -14.02 -10.36 19.05
N PHE A 88 -13.05 -10.26 18.12
CA PHE A 88 -13.29 -10.05 16.68
C PHE A 88 -12.67 -11.17 15.83
N PRO A 89 -13.22 -12.41 15.93
CA PRO A 89 -12.58 -13.60 15.35
C PRO A 89 -12.95 -13.88 13.89
N LEU A 90 -13.79 -13.05 13.26
CA LEU A 90 -14.40 -13.40 11.97
C LEU A 90 -13.40 -13.47 10.83
N SER A 91 -13.62 -14.44 9.92
CA SER A 91 -12.89 -14.56 8.67
C SER A 91 -13.23 -13.43 7.70
N VAL A 92 -12.27 -13.09 6.82
CA VAL A 92 -12.52 -12.27 5.62
C VAL A 92 -13.56 -12.93 4.71
N TRP A 93 -13.54 -14.27 4.63
CA TRP A 93 -14.43 -15.08 3.79
C TRP A 93 -15.77 -15.28 4.49
N GLN A 94 -16.57 -14.22 4.53
CA GLN A 94 -17.90 -14.14 5.13
C GLN A 94 -18.91 -13.60 4.12
N THR A 95 -20.13 -13.24 4.55
CA THR A 95 -21.08 -12.57 3.65
C THR A 95 -20.47 -11.32 3.03
N GLY A 96 -20.62 -11.20 1.72
CA GLY A 96 -19.96 -10.16 0.94
C GLY A 96 -20.38 -8.72 1.24
N SER A 97 -21.50 -8.52 1.93
CA SER A 97 -21.93 -7.22 2.46
C SER A 97 -21.15 -6.78 3.71
N GLY A 98 -20.48 -7.72 4.40
CA GLY A 98 -19.81 -7.48 5.69
C GLY A 98 -20.76 -7.44 6.90
N THR A 99 -21.99 -7.93 6.74
CA THR A 99 -23.02 -7.88 7.80
C THR A 99 -22.56 -8.58 9.08
N GLN A 100 -21.86 -9.72 8.98
CA GLN A 100 -21.39 -10.41 10.19
C GLN A 100 -20.38 -9.59 10.96
N THR A 101 -19.47 -8.89 10.29
CA THR A 101 -18.51 -7.98 10.96
C THR A 101 -19.23 -6.81 11.63
N ASN A 102 -20.18 -6.15 10.96
CA ASN A 102 -21.01 -5.11 11.58
C ASN A 102 -21.73 -5.64 12.82
N MET A 103 -22.31 -6.83 12.74
CA MET A 103 -23.01 -7.44 13.87
C MET A 103 -22.07 -7.89 14.97
N ASN A 104 -20.86 -8.37 14.63
CA ASN A 104 -19.84 -8.69 15.62
C ASN A 104 -19.51 -7.45 16.48
N VAL A 105 -19.27 -6.31 15.84
CA VAL A 105 -19.02 -5.04 16.56
C VAL A 105 -20.23 -4.65 17.41
N ASN A 106 -21.45 -4.72 16.87
CA ASN A 106 -22.65 -4.39 17.60
C ASN A 106 -22.89 -5.30 18.82
N GLU A 107 -22.68 -6.61 18.67
CA GLU A 107 -22.82 -7.60 19.73
C GLU A 107 -21.78 -7.41 20.84
N VAL A 108 -20.50 -7.14 20.46
CA VAL A 108 -19.42 -6.88 21.41
C VAL A 108 -19.72 -5.61 22.22
N ILE A 109 -20.10 -4.51 21.55
CA ILE A 109 -20.44 -3.25 22.22
C ILE A 109 -21.62 -3.46 23.21
N SER A 110 -22.69 -4.10 22.75
CA SER A 110 -23.88 -4.35 23.58
C SER A 110 -23.56 -5.19 24.82
N ASN A 111 -22.88 -6.31 24.64
CA ASN A 111 -22.55 -7.23 25.72
C ASN A 111 -21.51 -6.65 26.70
N ARG A 112 -20.46 -5.98 26.17
CA ARG A 112 -19.44 -5.35 27.02
C ARG A 112 -20.04 -4.21 27.86
N ALA A 113 -20.87 -3.34 27.27
CA ALA A 113 -21.58 -2.27 27.97
C ALA A 113 -22.45 -2.82 29.09
N HIS A 114 -23.15 -3.93 28.85
CA HIS A 114 -24.00 -4.58 29.90
C HIS A 114 -23.15 -5.09 31.07
N VAL A 115 -22.01 -5.73 30.78
CA VAL A 115 -21.09 -6.21 31.81
C VAL A 115 -20.44 -5.06 32.57
N ALA A 116 -20.06 -3.98 31.89
CA ALA A 116 -19.49 -2.78 32.52
C ALA A 116 -20.45 -2.10 33.53
N THR A 117 -21.76 -2.27 33.34
CA THR A 117 -22.79 -1.79 34.29
C THR A 117 -23.17 -2.79 35.38
N GLY A 118 -22.42 -3.90 35.54
CA GLY A 118 -22.64 -4.91 36.56
C GLY A 118 -23.57 -6.06 36.14
N GLY A 119 -24.04 -6.07 34.88
CA GLY A 119 -24.86 -7.16 34.33
C GLY A 119 -24.03 -8.41 34.03
N LYS A 120 -24.71 -9.52 33.74
CA LYS A 120 -24.09 -10.80 33.36
C LYS A 120 -24.38 -11.11 31.89
N LEU A 121 -23.42 -11.74 31.18
CA LEU A 121 -23.61 -12.16 29.80
C LEU A 121 -24.81 -13.10 29.60
N THR A 122 -25.21 -13.81 30.65
CA THR A 122 -26.38 -14.73 30.65
C THR A 122 -27.73 -14.02 30.83
N ASP A 123 -27.74 -12.71 31.13
CA ASP A 123 -29.00 -11.98 31.32
C ASP A 123 -29.78 -11.91 30.01
N LYS A 124 -31.08 -12.18 30.08
CA LYS A 124 -31.97 -12.19 28.89
C LYS A 124 -32.18 -10.80 28.30
N LYS A 125 -32.14 -9.74 29.14
CA LYS A 125 -32.33 -8.36 28.71
C LYS A 125 -31.02 -7.60 28.96
N LYS A 126 -30.45 -7.07 27.90
CA LYS A 126 -29.25 -6.21 27.96
C LYS A 126 -29.67 -4.74 28.09
N ILE A 127 -28.82 -3.91 28.67
CA ILE A 127 -29.05 -2.47 28.79
C ILE A 127 -29.05 -1.77 27.45
N ILE A 128 -28.26 -2.28 26.48
CA ILE A 128 -28.16 -1.82 25.10
C ILE A 128 -28.49 -2.99 24.17
N HIS A 129 -29.32 -2.73 23.14
CA HIS A 129 -29.65 -3.72 22.13
C HIS A 129 -28.73 -3.54 20.90
N PRO A 130 -28.12 -4.62 20.34
CA PRO A 130 -27.17 -4.50 19.23
C PRO A 130 -27.78 -3.89 17.96
N ASN A 131 -29.04 -4.19 17.65
CA ASN A 131 -29.70 -3.65 16.47
C ASN A 131 -30.40 -2.32 16.74
N ASP A 132 -31.15 -2.21 17.85
CA ASP A 132 -32.03 -1.06 18.08
C ASP A 132 -31.29 0.17 18.64
N ASP A 133 -30.18 -0.05 19.33
CA ASP A 133 -29.38 1.03 19.93
C ASP A 133 -28.04 1.22 19.19
N VAL A 134 -27.19 0.19 19.12
CA VAL A 134 -25.83 0.30 18.52
C VAL A 134 -25.91 0.53 17.02
N ASN A 135 -26.83 -0.16 16.33
CA ASN A 135 -27.03 -0.04 14.87
C ASN A 135 -28.09 0.98 14.48
N LYS A 136 -28.55 1.82 15.41
CA LYS A 136 -29.60 2.82 15.14
C LYS A 136 -29.20 3.75 13.99
N SER A 137 -30.16 4.01 13.08
CA SER A 137 -29.99 4.84 11.87
C SER A 137 -28.94 4.31 10.86
N GLN A 138 -28.64 3.01 10.91
CA GLN A 138 -27.61 2.37 10.09
C GLN A 138 -28.11 1.07 9.43
N SER A 139 -27.38 0.65 8.40
CA SER A 139 -27.42 -0.71 7.84
C SER A 139 -26.00 -1.21 7.70
N SER A 140 -25.79 -2.54 7.67
CA SER A 140 -24.48 -3.10 7.29
C SER A 140 -24.05 -2.62 5.90
N ASN A 141 -25.03 -2.31 5.04
CA ASN A 141 -24.78 -1.92 3.66
C ASN A 141 -24.12 -0.54 3.53
N ASP A 142 -24.36 0.39 4.46
CA ASP A 142 -23.73 1.69 4.49
C ASP A 142 -22.57 1.79 5.51
N THR A 143 -22.62 1.01 6.61
CA THR A 143 -21.54 1.02 7.61
C THR A 143 -20.26 0.36 7.11
N PHE A 144 -20.34 -0.80 6.48
CA PHE A 144 -19.14 -1.53 6.05
C PHE A 144 -18.33 -0.76 4.98
N PRO A 145 -18.90 -0.23 3.88
CA PRO A 145 -18.15 0.58 2.93
C PRO A 145 -17.61 1.88 3.55
N THR A 146 -18.30 2.45 4.53
CA THR A 146 -17.78 3.58 5.31
C THR A 146 -16.52 3.18 6.09
N ALA A 147 -16.56 2.07 6.82
CA ALA A 147 -15.39 1.55 7.54
C ALA A 147 -14.23 1.20 6.59
N MET A 148 -14.51 0.63 5.40
CA MET A 148 -13.50 0.37 4.38
C MET A 148 -12.78 1.64 3.94
N ASN A 149 -13.53 2.68 3.60
CA ASN A 149 -12.97 3.95 3.16
C ASN A 149 -12.15 4.61 4.27
N MET A 150 -12.65 4.61 5.51
CA MET A 150 -11.95 5.16 6.66
C MET A 150 -10.63 4.43 6.94
N ALA A 151 -10.66 3.10 7.01
CA ALA A 151 -9.49 2.27 7.23
C ALA A 151 -8.42 2.47 6.14
N SER A 152 -8.85 2.46 4.88
CA SER A 152 -7.94 2.67 3.75
C SER A 152 -7.36 4.07 3.72
N TYR A 153 -8.17 5.10 3.98
CA TYR A 153 -7.71 6.48 4.09
C TYR A 153 -6.64 6.61 5.20
N HIS A 154 -6.92 6.02 6.37
CA HIS A 154 -6.02 6.09 7.50
C HIS A 154 -4.67 5.43 7.20
N ILE A 155 -4.62 4.15 6.84
CA ILE A 155 -3.37 3.42 6.61
C ILE A 155 -2.55 4.04 5.46
N LEU A 156 -3.21 4.43 4.37
CA LEU A 156 -2.54 5.04 3.23
C LEU A 156 -1.91 6.38 3.60
N LYS A 157 -2.57 7.21 4.41
CA LYS A 157 -2.11 8.55 4.76
C LYS A 157 -1.13 8.58 5.92
N SER A 158 -1.39 7.82 6.99
CA SER A 158 -0.60 7.86 8.22
C SER A 158 0.59 6.91 8.21
N PHE A 159 0.63 5.96 7.28
CA PHE A 159 1.68 4.96 7.22
C PHE A 159 2.29 4.84 5.82
N THR A 160 1.55 4.32 4.83
CA THR A 160 2.10 3.97 3.51
C THR A 160 2.76 5.17 2.82
N LEU A 161 2.05 6.29 2.75
CA LEU A 161 2.55 7.51 2.10
C LEU A 161 3.85 8.01 2.75
N ILE A 162 3.93 7.99 4.08
CA ILE A 162 5.11 8.43 4.83
C ILE A 162 6.34 7.60 4.44
N GLN A 163 6.19 6.26 4.40
CA GLN A 163 7.30 5.37 4.07
C GLN A 163 7.77 5.52 2.60
N VAL A 164 6.83 5.75 1.68
CA VAL A 164 7.16 6.02 0.27
C VAL A 164 7.85 7.38 0.12
N GLU A 165 7.38 8.41 0.82
CA GLU A 165 8.01 9.74 0.82
C GLU A 165 9.42 9.70 1.41
N ASP A 166 9.67 8.90 2.44
CA ASP A 166 11.00 8.77 3.03
C ASP A 166 11.97 8.02 2.12
N LEU A 167 11.52 6.98 1.42
CA LEU A 167 12.31 6.32 0.38
C LEU A 167 12.61 7.28 -0.79
N HIS A 168 11.63 8.07 -1.22
CA HIS A 168 11.82 9.10 -2.25
C HIS A 168 12.90 10.11 -1.87
N LYS A 169 12.87 10.64 -0.64
CA LYS A 169 13.89 11.56 -0.12
C LYS A 169 15.30 10.96 -0.14
N GLU A 170 15.42 9.68 0.24
CA GLU A 170 16.74 9.02 0.25
C GLU A 170 17.24 8.77 -1.18
N LEU A 171 16.38 8.42 -2.14
CA LEU A 171 16.78 8.32 -3.55
C LEU A 171 17.25 9.65 -4.12
N LEU A 172 16.59 10.76 -3.79
CA LEU A 172 17.05 12.12 -4.16
C LEU A 172 18.42 12.45 -3.55
N LYS A 173 18.64 12.06 -2.29
CA LYS A 173 19.94 12.23 -1.64
C LYS A 173 21.04 11.42 -2.35
N LYS A 174 20.76 10.17 -2.73
CA LYS A 174 21.69 9.34 -3.52
C LYS A 174 21.91 9.91 -4.92
N ALA A 175 20.90 10.44 -5.57
CA ALA A 175 21.04 11.13 -6.86
C ALA A 175 22.04 12.32 -6.73
N ASN A 176 21.93 13.11 -5.68
CA ASN A 176 22.86 14.21 -5.44
C ASN A 176 24.28 13.73 -5.05
N GLU A 177 24.39 12.67 -4.22
CA GLU A 177 25.69 12.05 -3.84
C GLU A 177 26.45 11.56 -5.07
N PHE A 178 25.76 10.98 -6.04
CA PHE A 178 26.33 10.35 -7.24
C PHE A 178 26.33 11.25 -8.49
N LYS A 179 25.96 12.54 -8.38
CA LYS A 179 25.77 13.45 -9.53
C LYS A 179 26.99 13.64 -10.42
N ASN A 180 28.19 13.45 -9.87
CA ASN A 180 29.45 13.62 -10.59
C ASN A 180 30.12 12.30 -11.02
N ILE A 181 29.46 11.15 -10.81
CA ILE A 181 30.01 9.84 -11.14
C ILE A 181 29.52 9.45 -12.55
N ILE A 182 30.36 9.65 -13.54
CA ILE A 182 30.06 9.31 -14.94
C ILE A 182 30.16 7.79 -15.10
N LYS A 183 29.14 7.21 -15.72
CA LYS A 183 29.04 5.79 -16.05
C LYS A 183 28.55 5.60 -17.47
N ILE A 184 28.64 4.38 -17.98
CA ILE A 184 28.01 3.99 -19.24
C ILE A 184 26.53 3.70 -19.00
N GLY A 185 25.68 4.33 -19.80
CA GLY A 185 24.26 3.99 -19.87
C GLY A 185 24.04 2.62 -20.54
N ARG A 186 22.88 2.01 -20.30
CA ARG A 186 22.48 0.75 -20.93
C ARG A 186 21.06 0.86 -21.49
N THR A 187 20.91 0.47 -22.76
CA THR A 187 19.63 0.24 -23.39
C THR A 187 19.64 -1.18 -23.96
N HIS A 188 18.55 -1.94 -23.81
CA HIS A 188 18.48 -3.37 -24.18
C HIS A 188 19.58 -4.24 -23.50
N PHE A 189 20.06 -3.84 -22.31
CA PHE A 189 21.26 -4.38 -21.64
C PHE A 189 22.58 -4.21 -22.40
N MET A 190 22.57 -3.47 -23.50
CA MET A 190 23.77 -3.15 -24.29
C MET A 190 24.30 -1.77 -23.89
N ASP A 191 25.62 -1.60 -24.06
CA ASP A 191 26.29 -0.33 -23.78
C ASP A 191 25.70 0.80 -24.62
N ALA A 192 25.46 1.94 -23.97
CA ALA A 192 24.95 3.16 -24.58
C ALA A 192 25.87 4.36 -24.24
N THR A 193 25.40 5.57 -24.56
CA THR A 193 26.11 6.80 -24.25
C THR A 193 26.22 7.04 -22.74
N PRO A 194 27.22 7.84 -22.30
CA PRO A 194 27.40 8.17 -20.88
C PRO A 194 26.23 8.94 -20.28
N LEU A 195 26.05 8.72 -18.99
CA LEU A 195 25.25 9.53 -18.07
C LEU A 195 25.95 9.53 -16.70
N THR A 196 25.41 10.22 -15.71
CA THR A 196 25.88 10.05 -14.35
C THR A 196 25.06 9.01 -13.59
N LEU A 197 25.67 8.34 -12.60
CA LEU A 197 24.94 7.48 -11.67
C LEU A 197 23.84 8.26 -10.92
N GLY A 198 24.11 9.57 -10.65
CA GLY A 198 23.11 10.45 -10.05
C GLY A 198 21.90 10.70 -10.95
N MET A 199 22.06 10.82 -12.27
CA MET A 199 20.96 10.92 -13.23
C MET A 199 20.11 9.65 -13.22
N GLU A 200 20.73 8.47 -13.15
CA GLU A 200 20.02 7.19 -13.05
C GLU A 200 19.15 7.12 -11.78
N PHE A 201 19.71 7.49 -10.62
CA PHE A 201 18.97 7.56 -9.36
C PHE A 201 17.89 8.64 -9.34
N SER A 202 18.09 9.77 -10.04
CA SER A 202 17.06 10.80 -10.18
C SER A 202 15.82 10.30 -10.91
N GLY A 203 16.01 9.41 -11.90
CA GLY A 203 14.92 8.73 -12.58
C GLY A 203 14.08 7.86 -11.63
N TYR A 204 14.74 7.14 -10.70
CA TYR A 204 14.05 6.36 -9.66
C TYR A 204 13.25 7.25 -8.70
N ALA A 205 13.84 8.36 -8.26
CA ALA A 205 13.15 9.33 -7.42
C ALA A 205 11.91 9.90 -8.10
N SER A 206 12.03 10.28 -9.38
CA SER A 206 10.91 10.82 -10.15
C SER A 206 9.76 9.82 -10.30
N GLN A 207 10.05 8.52 -10.48
CA GLN A 207 9.01 7.49 -10.49
C GLN A 207 8.20 7.46 -9.19
N LEU A 208 8.87 7.57 -8.03
CA LEU A 208 8.18 7.61 -6.73
C LEU A 208 7.41 8.92 -6.54
N GLU A 209 7.92 10.06 -7.01
CA GLU A 209 7.22 11.35 -6.96
C GLU A 209 5.87 11.27 -7.67
N HIS A 210 5.83 10.71 -8.88
CA HIS A 210 4.58 10.47 -9.60
C HIS A 210 3.65 9.50 -8.88
N GLY A 211 4.19 8.41 -8.32
CA GLY A 211 3.42 7.47 -7.53
C GLY A 211 2.81 8.09 -6.27
N ILE A 212 3.56 8.92 -5.55
CA ILE A 212 3.09 9.71 -4.39
C ILE A 212 1.92 10.61 -4.80
N LYS A 213 2.04 11.32 -5.93
CA LYS A 213 0.98 12.18 -6.44
C LYS A 213 -0.29 11.37 -6.74
N THR A 214 -0.17 10.26 -7.46
CA THR A 214 -1.30 9.39 -7.80
C THR A 214 -1.99 8.83 -6.54
N LEU A 215 -1.20 8.44 -5.53
CA LEU A 215 -1.75 7.97 -4.26
C LEU A 215 -2.53 9.09 -3.53
N LYS A 216 -1.99 10.31 -3.48
CA LYS A 216 -2.67 11.47 -2.88
C LYS A 216 -3.99 11.82 -3.58
N GLU A 217 -4.08 11.64 -4.89
CA GLU A 217 -5.30 11.86 -5.68
C GLU A 217 -6.42 10.85 -5.38
N SER A 218 -6.12 9.72 -4.73
CA SER A 218 -7.13 8.75 -4.32
C SER A 218 -7.90 9.18 -3.06
N PHE A 219 -7.32 10.04 -2.21
CA PHE A 219 -7.89 10.41 -0.92
C PHE A 219 -9.21 11.16 -1.01
N ASP A 220 -9.43 11.97 -2.04
CA ASP A 220 -10.68 12.72 -2.18
C ASP A 220 -11.89 11.77 -2.27
N HIS A 221 -11.80 10.73 -3.09
CA HIS A 221 -12.87 9.74 -3.23
C HIS A 221 -13.01 8.86 -1.98
N LEU A 222 -11.90 8.43 -1.35
CA LEU A 222 -11.94 7.71 -0.07
C LEU A 222 -12.58 8.53 1.05
N SER A 223 -12.54 9.86 0.97
CA SER A 223 -13.15 10.74 1.98
C SER A 223 -14.68 10.77 1.92
N GLU A 224 -15.30 10.25 0.86
CA GLU A 224 -16.76 10.21 0.68
C GLU A 224 -17.35 8.98 1.38
N LEU A 225 -18.24 9.21 2.35
CA LEU A 225 -18.78 8.16 3.20
C LEU A 225 -20.20 7.76 2.79
N ALA A 226 -20.43 6.45 2.69
CA ALA A 226 -21.75 5.85 2.38
C ALA A 226 -22.76 6.03 3.52
N LEU A 227 -22.29 6.22 4.76
CA LEU A 227 -23.11 6.25 5.97
C LEU A 227 -24.24 7.26 5.88
N GLY A 228 -25.44 6.81 6.28
CA GLY A 228 -26.71 7.52 6.09
C GLY A 228 -27.47 7.15 4.84
N GLY A 229 -26.92 6.25 3.98
CA GLY A 229 -27.65 5.64 2.87
C GLY A 229 -28.55 4.48 3.29
N THR A 230 -28.26 3.86 4.41
CA THR A 230 -28.92 2.68 4.98
C THR A 230 -28.97 1.48 4.01
N ALA A 231 -30.12 0.88 3.78
CA ALA A 231 -30.23 -0.39 3.07
C ALA A 231 -29.84 -0.33 1.58
N VAL A 232 -30.28 0.73 0.87
CA VAL A 232 -30.16 0.85 -0.60
C VAL A 232 -29.70 2.24 -1.07
N GLY A 233 -29.43 3.15 -0.17
CA GLY A 233 -28.99 4.52 -0.50
C GLY A 233 -30.03 5.62 -0.25
N THR A 234 -31.27 5.27 0.09
CA THR A 234 -32.37 6.22 0.28
C THR A 234 -32.40 6.88 1.66
N GLY A 235 -31.63 6.35 2.62
CA GLY A 235 -31.61 6.87 4.00
C GLY A 235 -32.85 6.47 4.82
N LEU A 236 -33.52 5.38 4.48
CA LEU A 236 -34.68 4.89 5.23
C LEU A 236 -34.34 4.73 6.71
N ASN A 237 -35.26 5.22 7.59
CA ASN A 237 -35.14 5.19 9.05
C ASN A 237 -34.00 6.04 9.64
N THR A 238 -33.43 6.99 8.90
CA THR A 238 -32.50 7.99 9.46
C THR A 238 -33.23 9.29 9.78
N PRO A 239 -32.89 9.97 10.87
CA PRO A 239 -33.39 11.32 11.13
C PRO A 239 -32.79 12.33 10.15
N LYS A 240 -33.54 13.41 9.90
CA LYS A 240 -33.09 14.48 8.98
C LYS A 240 -31.73 15.04 9.40
N GLY A 241 -30.79 15.12 8.48
CA GLY A 241 -29.47 15.67 8.73
C GLY A 241 -28.42 14.64 9.22
N TYR A 242 -28.80 13.40 9.50
CA TYR A 242 -27.93 12.36 10.03
C TYR A 242 -26.65 12.18 9.21
N SER A 243 -26.76 12.00 7.89
CA SER A 243 -25.62 11.69 7.03
C SER A 243 -24.52 12.77 7.03
N LYS A 244 -24.91 14.05 7.11
CA LYS A 244 -23.96 15.16 7.19
C LYS A 244 -23.33 15.27 8.58
N LEU A 245 -24.15 15.10 9.62
CA LEU A 245 -23.69 15.25 11.00
C LEU A 245 -22.74 14.10 11.39
N VAL A 246 -23.06 12.86 11.02
CA VAL A 246 -22.20 11.71 11.33
C VAL A 246 -20.85 11.78 10.62
N ALA A 247 -20.82 12.24 9.35
CA ALA A 247 -19.56 12.43 8.63
C ALA A 247 -18.70 13.56 9.28
N LYS A 248 -19.35 14.60 9.79
CA LYS A 248 -18.67 15.66 10.57
C LYS A 248 -18.09 15.10 11.88
N LYS A 249 -18.85 14.32 12.63
CA LYS A 249 -18.37 13.67 13.86
C LYS A 249 -17.19 12.73 13.60
N ILE A 250 -17.25 11.90 12.56
CA ILE A 250 -16.13 11.06 12.12
C ILE A 250 -14.89 11.92 11.84
N SER A 251 -15.06 13.07 11.18
CA SER A 251 -13.94 13.99 10.92
C SER A 251 -13.35 14.58 12.19
N GLU A 252 -14.19 14.94 13.17
CA GLU A 252 -13.77 15.46 14.47
C GLU A 252 -12.98 14.42 15.28
N ILE A 253 -13.45 13.17 15.31
CA ILE A 253 -12.80 12.07 16.04
C ILE A 253 -11.46 11.68 15.40
N THR A 254 -11.41 11.58 14.07
CA THR A 254 -10.22 11.09 13.36
C THR A 254 -9.19 12.17 13.04
N GLY A 255 -9.57 13.45 13.06
CA GLY A 255 -8.74 14.56 12.57
C GLY A 255 -8.60 14.61 11.03
N TYR A 256 -9.28 13.73 10.29
CA TYR A 256 -9.31 13.72 8.83
C TYR A 256 -10.56 14.40 8.29
N LYS A 257 -10.50 14.88 7.05
CA LYS A 257 -11.64 15.51 6.39
C LYS A 257 -12.47 14.47 5.65
N PHE A 258 -13.45 13.90 6.33
CA PHE A 258 -14.47 13.07 5.70
C PHE A 258 -15.72 13.89 5.38
N LYS A 259 -16.43 13.48 4.33
CA LYS A 259 -17.70 14.10 3.88
C LYS A 259 -18.71 13.02 3.55
N THR A 260 -19.99 13.35 3.69
CA THR A 260 -21.04 12.44 3.21
C THR A 260 -20.98 12.35 1.69
N ALA A 261 -21.03 11.15 1.12
CA ALA A 261 -21.03 10.94 -0.33
C ALA A 261 -22.21 11.66 -0.97
N ASN A 262 -21.95 12.33 -2.09
CA ASN A 262 -22.99 13.03 -2.85
C ASN A 262 -24.03 12.07 -3.41
N ASN A 263 -23.62 10.88 -3.82
CA ASN A 263 -24.46 9.81 -4.30
C ASN A 263 -24.32 8.57 -3.42
N LYS A 264 -25.35 8.27 -2.62
CA LYS A 264 -25.36 7.11 -1.72
C LYS A 264 -25.53 5.78 -2.44
N PHE A 265 -26.12 5.78 -3.63
CA PHE A 265 -26.32 4.57 -4.43
C PHE A 265 -24.98 4.05 -4.96
N GLU A 266 -24.15 4.94 -5.52
CA GLU A 266 -22.79 4.62 -5.92
C GLU A 266 -21.94 4.17 -4.72
N ALA A 267 -21.95 4.93 -3.62
CA ALA A 267 -21.12 4.67 -2.45
C ALA A 267 -21.43 3.33 -1.75
N LEU A 268 -22.65 2.78 -1.89
CA LEU A 268 -23.04 1.46 -1.37
C LEU A 268 -22.65 0.32 -2.32
N ALA A 269 -22.77 0.53 -3.64
CA ALA A 269 -22.80 -0.53 -4.62
C ALA A 269 -21.53 -0.69 -5.45
N ALA A 270 -20.69 0.35 -5.58
CA ALA A 270 -19.58 0.34 -6.54
C ALA A 270 -18.21 0.07 -5.90
N ASN A 271 -17.86 0.68 -4.77
CA ASN A 271 -16.53 0.65 -4.14
C ASN A 271 -15.39 1.20 -5.04
N ASP A 272 -15.69 2.13 -5.95
CA ASP A 272 -14.73 2.69 -6.91
C ASP A 272 -13.58 3.43 -6.22
N ALA A 273 -13.80 4.00 -5.04
CA ALA A 273 -12.76 4.61 -4.23
C ALA A 273 -11.67 3.60 -3.82
N MET A 274 -12.07 2.37 -3.49
CA MET A 274 -11.15 1.27 -3.16
C MET A 274 -10.38 0.79 -4.40
N VAL A 275 -11.07 0.64 -5.54
CA VAL A 275 -10.46 0.25 -6.82
C VAL A 275 -9.43 1.29 -7.27
N LYS A 276 -9.75 2.59 -7.17
CA LYS A 276 -8.83 3.69 -7.48
C LYS A 276 -7.58 3.64 -6.61
N SER A 277 -7.74 3.44 -5.31
CA SER A 277 -6.62 3.37 -4.36
C SER A 277 -5.75 2.13 -4.60
N SER A 278 -6.35 0.98 -4.90
CA SER A 278 -5.64 -0.23 -5.32
C SER A 278 -4.83 -0.01 -6.59
N GLY A 279 -5.41 0.65 -7.60
CA GLY A 279 -4.72 1.02 -8.84
C GLY A 279 -3.51 1.95 -8.61
N ALA A 280 -3.62 2.89 -7.65
CA ALA A 280 -2.50 3.74 -7.24
C ALA A 280 -1.37 2.94 -6.58
N LEU A 281 -1.69 2.01 -5.69
CA LEU A 281 -0.73 1.09 -5.07
C LEU A 281 -0.05 0.19 -6.10
N LYS A 282 -0.81 -0.33 -7.09
CA LYS A 282 -0.25 -1.09 -8.21
C LYS A 282 0.74 -0.26 -9.03
N ALA A 283 0.43 0.99 -9.36
CA ALA A 283 1.35 1.87 -10.09
C ALA A 283 2.67 2.08 -9.32
N LEU A 284 2.60 2.29 -8.01
CA LEU A 284 3.77 2.31 -7.13
C LEU A 284 4.55 0.99 -7.17
N ALA A 285 3.87 -0.15 -7.06
CA ALA A 285 4.50 -1.47 -7.10
C ALA A 285 5.26 -1.70 -8.41
N VAL A 286 4.72 -1.29 -9.56
CA VAL A 286 5.41 -1.37 -10.85
C VAL A 286 6.70 -0.53 -10.86
N SER A 287 6.67 0.67 -10.33
CA SER A 287 7.85 1.53 -10.21
C SER A 287 8.90 0.94 -9.25
N LEU A 288 8.48 0.48 -8.07
CA LEU A 288 9.35 -0.15 -7.07
C LEU A 288 9.99 -1.44 -7.59
N MET A 289 9.25 -2.25 -8.35
CA MET A 289 9.75 -3.45 -9.02
C MET A 289 10.92 -3.11 -9.96
N LYS A 290 10.76 -2.08 -10.80
CA LYS A 290 11.79 -1.61 -11.73
C LYS A 290 13.01 -1.11 -10.97
N ILE A 291 12.82 -0.28 -9.95
CA ILE A 291 13.92 0.29 -9.13
C ILE A 291 14.72 -0.82 -8.45
N ALA A 292 14.04 -1.78 -7.81
CA ALA A 292 14.68 -2.90 -7.13
C ALA A 292 15.46 -3.80 -8.11
N ASN A 293 14.92 -4.06 -9.30
CA ASN A 293 15.60 -4.85 -10.33
C ASN A 293 16.86 -4.16 -10.86
N ASP A 294 16.81 -2.86 -11.11
CA ASP A 294 17.98 -2.10 -11.57
C ASP A 294 19.08 -2.09 -10.50
N ILE A 295 18.73 -1.78 -9.25
CA ILE A 295 19.69 -1.77 -8.13
C ILE A 295 20.32 -3.16 -7.96
N ARG A 296 19.53 -4.23 -8.00
CA ARG A 296 20.00 -5.61 -7.95
C ARG A 296 20.97 -5.94 -9.09
N MET A 297 20.64 -5.50 -10.31
CA MET A 297 21.47 -5.72 -11.50
C MET A 297 22.78 -4.94 -11.41
N LEU A 298 22.75 -3.68 -11.03
CA LEU A 298 23.94 -2.82 -10.87
C LEU A 298 24.92 -3.37 -9.82
N SER A 299 24.42 -4.06 -8.78
CA SER A 299 25.22 -4.65 -7.70
C SER A 299 25.71 -6.06 -8.01
N SER A 300 25.28 -6.67 -9.12
CA SER A 300 25.59 -8.06 -9.44
C SER A 300 27.08 -8.35 -9.55
N GLY A 301 27.50 -9.53 -9.12
CA GLY A 301 28.89 -9.96 -9.16
C GLY A 301 29.37 -10.56 -7.82
N PRO A 302 30.51 -10.10 -7.25
CA PRO A 302 31.26 -8.85 -7.51
C PRO A 302 32.19 -8.86 -8.72
N ARG A 303 32.61 -10.04 -9.22
CA ARG A 303 33.62 -10.11 -10.31
C ARG A 303 33.04 -10.50 -11.65
N SER A 304 32.00 -11.34 -11.66
CA SER A 304 31.35 -11.88 -12.88
C SER A 304 30.05 -11.19 -13.24
N GLY A 305 29.78 -10.02 -12.69
CA GLY A 305 28.57 -9.24 -12.96
C GLY A 305 28.87 -7.79 -13.27
N ILE A 306 27.86 -6.91 -13.07
CA ILE A 306 27.98 -5.48 -13.37
C ILE A 306 28.88 -4.79 -12.32
N GLY A 307 28.60 -4.96 -11.02
CA GLY A 307 29.44 -4.51 -9.92
C GLY A 307 29.66 -2.98 -9.83
N GLU A 308 28.76 -2.18 -10.36
CA GLU A 308 28.89 -0.70 -10.34
C GLU A 308 28.53 -0.05 -9.01
N ILE A 309 27.76 -0.78 -8.18
CA ILE A 309 27.40 -0.36 -6.83
C ILE A 309 27.61 -1.49 -5.83
N HIS A 310 27.82 -1.13 -4.58
CA HIS A 310 27.84 -2.04 -3.43
C HIS A 310 26.58 -1.84 -2.61
N LEU A 311 25.94 -2.93 -2.20
CA LEU A 311 24.82 -2.94 -1.27
C LEU A 311 25.31 -3.22 0.16
N PRO A 312 24.55 -2.85 1.20
CA PRO A 312 24.80 -3.29 2.57
C PRO A 312 24.82 -4.81 2.71
N GLU A 313 25.70 -5.30 3.57
CA GLU A 313 25.78 -6.72 3.95
C GLU A 313 24.93 -6.92 5.19
N ASN A 314 23.67 -7.34 5.02
CA ASN A 314 22.71 -7.47 6.11
C ASN A 314 22.72 -8.86 6.76
N GLU A 315 22.94 -9.91 5.95
CA GLU A 315 22.94 -11.31 6.41
C GLU A 315 23.87 -12.18 5.56
N PRO A 316 24.32 -13.33 6.09
CA PRO A 316 25.07 -14.31 5.30
C PRO A 316 24.24 -14.80 4.11
N GLY A 317 24.77 -14.65 2.90
CA GLY A 317 24.03 -14.91 1.65
C GLY A 317 24.03 -16.38 1.22
N SER A 318 24.77 -17.28 1.88
CA SER A 318 24.85 -18.69 1.50
C SER A 318 25.31 -19.58 2.64
N SER A 319 24.74 -20.78 2.74
CA SER A 319 25.14 -21.81 3.70
C SER A 319 26.43 -22.53 3.32
N ILE A 320 26.85 -22.46 2.05
CA ILE A 320 28.00 -23.22 1.52
C ILE A 320 29.04 -22.36 0.81
N MET A 321 28.81 -21.09 0.57
CA MET A 321 29.71 -20.13 -0.08
C MET A 321 30.06 -18.99 0.88
N PRO A 322 31.15 -19.10 1.68
CA PRO A 322 31.51 -18.06 2.62
C PRO A 322 31.77 -16.70 1.94
N GLY A 323 31.24 -15.63 2.53
CA GLY A 323 31.43 -14.27 2.02
C GLY A 323 30.52 -13.89 0.84
N LYS A 324 29.56 -14.75 0.44
CA LYS A 324 28.55 -14.40 -0.54
C LYS A 324 27.48 -13.52 0.10
N VAL A 325 27.23 -12.34 -0.48
CA VAL A 325 26.18 -11.41 -0.08
C VAL A 325 25.13 -11.34 -1.20
N ASN A 326 23.86 -11.48 -0.84
CA ASN A 326 22.76 -11.44 -1.81
C ASN A 326 22.00 -10.09 -1.70
N PRO A 327 21.36 -9.64 -2.78
CA PRO A 327 20.54 -8.41 -2.80
C PRO A 327 19.13 -8.68 -2.21
N THR A 328 19.06 -9.23 -0.99
CA THR A 328 17.84 -9.78 -0.37
C THR A 328 16.73 -8.76 -0.22
N GLN A 329 17.07 -7.49 0.04
CA GLN A 329 16.08 -6.41 0.10
C GLN A 329 15.43 -6.13 -1.26
N CYS A 330 16.19 -6.24 -2.35
CA CYS A 330 15.64 -6.16 -3.70
C CYS A 330 14.70 -7.34 -4.00
N GLU A 331 15.06 -8.54 -3.54
CA GLU A 331 14.23 -9.74 -3.71
C GLU A 331 12.92 -9.61 -2.94
N ALA A 332 12.97 -9.20 -1.68
CA ALA A 332 11.78 -8.94 -0.87
C ALA A 332 10.86 -7.90 -1.51
N MET A 333 11.42 -6.77 -1.97
CA MET A 333 10.67 -5.73 -2.68
C MET A 333 9.96 -6.28 -3.91
N THR A 334 10.64 -7.09 -4.73
CA THR A 334 10.03 -7.66 -5.95
C THR A 334 8.91 -8.65 -5.64
N MET A 335 9.03 -9.44 -4.57
CA MET A 335 7.94 -10.33 -4.11
C MET A 335 6.73 -9.53 -3.61
N VAL A 336 6.95 -8.48 -2.82
CA VAL A 336 5.88 -7.57 -2.36
C VAL A 336 5.16 -6.93 -3.55
N CYS A 337 5.91 -6.41 -4.51
CA CYS A 337 5.31 -5.81 -5.71
C CYS A 337 4.44 -6.81 -6.49
N SER A 338 4.89 -8.05 -6.63
CA SER A 338 4.13 -9.12 -7.28
C SER A 338 2.82 -9.41 -6.55
N GLN A 339 2.87 -9.48 -5.20
CA GLN A 339 1.69 -9.71 -4.38
C GLN A 339 0.68 -8.56 -4.51
N VAL A 340 1.15 -7.31 -4.46
CA VAL A 340 0.28 -6.11 -4.60
C VAL A 340 -0.41 -6.08 -5.96
N ILE A 341 0.29 -6.46 -7.04
CA ILE A 341 -0.31 -6.56 -8.38
C ILE A 341 -1.40 -7.65 -8.40
N GLY A 342 -1.15 -8.80 -7.78
CA GLY A 342 -2.15 -9.87 -7.64
C GLY A 342 -3.38 -9.42 -6.83
N ASN A 343 -3.17 -8.71 -5.73
CA ASN A 343 -4.25 -8.15 -4.91
C ASN A 343 -5.11 -7.15 -5.71
N ASP A 344 -4.49 -6.31 -6.56
CA ASP A 344 -5.21 -5.36 -7.41
C ASP A 344 -6.13 -6.06 -8.42
N VAL A 345 -5.73 -7.20 -8.95
CA VAL A 345 -6.59 -8.03 -9.81
C VAL A 345 -7.83 -8.48 -9.05
N ALA A 346 -7.66 -8.99 -7.82
CA ALA A 346 -8.78 -9.40 -6.97
C ALA A 346 -9.72 -8.22 -6.64
N VAL A 347 -9.16 -7.06 -6.30
CA VAL A 347 -9.93 -5.83 -6.03
C VAL A 347 -10.71 -5.39 -7.25
N SER A 348 -10.09 -5.40 -8.43
CA SER A 348 -10.75 -5.02 -9.70
C SER A 348 -11.91 -5.96 -10.03
N ILE A 349 -11.72 -7.28 -9.88
CA ILE A 349 -12.81 -8.27 -10.06
C ILE A 349 -13.92 -8.04 -9.05
N GLY A 350 -13.59 -7.79 -7.78
CA GLY A 350 -14.57 -7.46 -6.75
C GLY A 350 -15.35 -6.20 -7.06
N GLY A 351 -14.66 -5.14 -7.53
CA GLY A 351 -15.28 -3.87 -7.90
C GLY A 351 -16.29 -3.98 -9.02
N MET A 352 -15.98 -4.75 -10.07
CA MET A 352 -16.90 -4.94 -11.23
C MET A 352 -18.14 -5.81 -10.93
N ASN A 353 -18.21 -6.45 -9.76
CA ASN A 353 -19.30 -7.33 -9.38
C ASN A 353 -20.32 -6.70 -8.41
N GLY A 354 -20.46 -5.38 -8.41
CA GLY A 354 -21.60 -4.70 -7.81
C GLY A 354 -22.85 -4.87 -8.68
N GLN A 355 -23.93 -5.45 -8.12
CA GLN A 355 -25.20 -5.59 -8.83
C GLN A 355 -26.26 -4.73 -8.14
N PHE A 356 -26.95 -3.91 -8.93
CA PHE A 356 -27.99 -2.99 -8.46
C PHE A 356 -27.47 -2.11 -7.30
N GLU A 357 -28.05 -2.21 -6.12
CA GLU A 357 -27.78 -1.31 -4.98
C GLU A 357 -26.76 -1.86 -3.97
N LEU A 358 -26.07 -2.99 -4.27
CA LEU A 358 -25.08 -3.55 -3.36
C LEU A 358 -23.96 -4.32 -4.07
N ASN A 359 -22.73 -4.03 -3.69
CA ASN A 359 -21.57 -4.88 -3.96
C ASN A 359 -21.38 -5.86 -2.78
N VAL A 360 -21.23 -7.15 -3.08
CA VAL A 360 -21.08 -8.22 -2.09
C VAL A 360 -19.68 -8.87 -2.09
N TYR A 361 -18.66 -8.10 -2.43
CA TYR A 361 -17.24 -8.48 -2.38
C TYR A 361 -16.43 -7.63 -1.37
N LYS A 362 -17.13 -6.86 -0.54
CA LYS A 362 -16.53 -5.83 0.34
C LYS A 362 -15.44 -6.36 1.27
N PRO A 363 -15.62 -7.48 2.02
CA PRO A 363 -14.59 -7.98 2.91
C PRO A 363 -13.28 -8.34 2.19
N MET A 364 -13.37 -8.97 1.02
CA MET A 364 -12.22 -9.33 0.18
C MET A 364 -11.54 -8.08 -0.39
N ILE A 365 -12.30 -7.09 -0.87
CA ILE A 365 -11.75 -5.80 -1.36
C ILE A 365 -10.98 -5.10 -0.24
N ALA A 366 -11.60 -4.96 0.95
CA ALA A 366 -10.97 -4.33 2.11
C ALA A 366 -9.64 -5.02 2.49
N HIS A 367 -9.67 -6.35 2.63
CA HIS A 367 -8.49 -7.13 2.97
C HIS A 367 -7.34 -6.89 1.97
N ASN A 368 -7.60 -6.97 0.67
CA ASN A 368 -6.55 -6.84 -0.35
C ASN A 368 -5.98 -5.42 -0.41
N VAL A 369 -6.81 -4.38 -0.28
CA VAL A 369 -6.34 -2.98 -0.29
C VAL A 369 -5.49 -2.69 0.96
N LEU A 370 -5.97 -3.05 2.15
CA LEU A 370 -5.25 -2.83 3.41
C LEU A 370 -3.93 -3.63 3.46
N ASN A 371 -3.96 -4.89 3.03
CA ASN A 371 -2.76 -5.71 2.91
C ASN A 371 -1.74 -5.08 1.95
N SER A 372 -2.17 -4.62 0.78
CA SER A 372 -1.30 -3.95 -0.20
C SER A 372 -0.70 -2.66 0.35
N ALA A 373 -1.49 -1.86 1.05
CA ALA A 373 -1.03 -0.62 1.69
C ALA A 373 0.04 -0.91 2.75
N ARG A 374 -0.19 -1.92 3.60
CA ARG A 374 0.76 -2.38 4.62
C ARG A 374 2.05 -2.87 3.98
N LEU A 375 1.95 -3.78 3.03
CA LEU A 375 3.10 -4.39 2.35
C LEU A 375 3.98 -3.34 1.65
N ILE A 376 3.39 -2.37 0.93
CA ILE A 376 4.15 -1.28 0.29
C ILE A 376 4.84 -0.40 1.33
N GLY A 377 4.15 -0.03 2.41
CA GLY A 377 4.74 0.76 3.48
C GLY A 377 5.94 0.07 4.13
N ASP A 378 5.75 -1.17 4.59
CA ASP A 378 6.80 -1.97 5.24
C ASP A 378 7.99 -2.21 4.30
N ALA A 379 7.73 -2.57 3.03
CA ALA A 379 8.78 -2.81 2.05
C ALA A 379 9.56 -1.54 1.72
N CYS A 380 8.91 -0.38 1.57
CA CYS A 380 9.60 0.90 1.36
C CYS A 380 10.47 1.28 2.55
N SER A 381 9.98 1.09 3.78
CA SER A 381 10.75 1.34 5.00
C SER A 381 11.98 0.43 5.07
N SER A 382 11.80 -0.88 4.91
CA SER A 382 12.89 -1.87 4.94
C SER A 382 13.92 -1.63 3.84
N PHE A 383 13.46 -1.41 2.61
CA PHE A 383 14.33 -1.14 1.46
C PHE A 383 15.13 0.16 1.63
N ASN A 384 14.50 1.21 2.17
CA ASN A 384 15.17 2.45 2.51
C ASN A 384 16.30 2.23 3.53
N LEU A 385 15.98 1.62 4.67
CA LEU A 385 16.90 1.49 5.79
C LEU A 385 18.03 0.48 5.52
N ASN A 386 17.68 -0.66 4.93
CA ASN A 386 18.57 -1.81 4.80
C ASN A 386 19.20 -1.96 3.40
N CYS A 387 18.82 -1.10 2.44
CA CYS A 387 19.40 -1.11 1.09
C CYS A 387 19.84 0.29 0.67
N VAL A 388 18.92 1.21 0.35
CA VAL A 388 19.21 2.45 -0.36
C VAL A 388 20.17 3.35 0.41
N LYS A 389 19.97 3.54 1.70
CA LYS A 389 20.88 4.34 2.55
C LYS A 389 22.34 3.88 2.50
N GLY A 390 22.56 2.57 2.41
CA GLY A 390 23.88 1.97 2.43
C GLY A 390 24.54 1.80 1.06
N ILE A 391 23.88 2.13 -0.04
CA ILE A 391 24.43 2.01 -1.40
C ILE A 391 25.68 2.89 -1.53
N LYS A 392 26.76 2.29 -2.05
CA LYS A 392 28.02 2.97 -2.38
C LYS A 392 28.39 2.73 -3.85
N ALA A 393 28.87 3.76 -4.54
CA ALA A 393 29.35 3.61 -5.90
C ALA A 393 30.71 2.92 -5.95
N ASN A 394 30.87 1.93 -6.84
CA ASN A 394 32.15 1.31 -7.15
C ASN A 394 32.85 2.11 -8.25
N LYS A 395 33.43 3.24 -7.85
CA LYS A 395 34.04 4.21 -8.77
C LYS A 395 35.10 3.59 -9.69
N LYS A 396 35.87 2.60 -9.19
CA LYS A 396 36.90 1.92 -9.99
C LYS A 396 36.30 1.14 -11.16
N ILE A 397 35.33 0.29 -10.88
CA ILE A 397 34.65 -0.51 -11.92
C ILE A 397 33.89 0.38 -12.89
N ILE A 398 33.23 1.43 -12.40
CA ILE A 398 32.54 2.40 -13.25
C ILE A 398 33.53 3.06 -14.21
N GLN A 399 34.67 3.54 -13.72
CA GLN A 399 35.68 4.22 -14.52
C GLN A 399 36.29 3.28 -15.58
N GLU A 400 36.64 2.04 -15.21
CA GLU A 400 37.17 1.03 -16.15
C GLU A 400 36.18 0.74 -17.30
N LYS A 401 34.88 0.70 -17.01
CA LYS A 401 33.85 0.50 -18.03
C LYS A 401 33.70 1.69 -18.97
N VAL A 402 33.77 2.92 -18.42
CA VAL A 402 33.74 4.12 -19.25
C VAL A 402 34.92 4.14 -20.22
N GLU A 403 36.13 3.84 -19.73
CA GLU A 403 37.36 3.84 -20.55
C GLU A 403 37.33 2.80 -21.68
N LYS A 404 36.71 1.65 -21.43
CA LYS A 404 36.59 0.54 -22.41
C LYS A 404 35.41 0.66 -23.34
N SER A 405 34.48 1.61 -23.11
CA SER A 405 33.25 1.69 -23.88
C SER A 405 33.50 2.14 -25.32
N LEU A 406 32.97 1.36 -26.27
CA LEU A 406 32.99 1.71 -27.68
C LEU A 406 31.97 2.79 -28.04
N MET A 407 30.96 3.02 -27.21
CA MET A 407 29.89 4.00 -27.48
C MET A 407 30.33 5.45 -27.31
N LEU A 408 31.47 5.69 -26.70
CA LEU A 408 32.11 7.02 -26.68
C LEU A 408 32.46 7.52 -28.07
N VAL A 409 32.54 6.63 -29.08
CA VAL A 409 32.74 6.99 -30.49
C VAL A 409 31.68 7.95 -31.03
N THR A 410 30.49 7.97 -30.42
CA THR A 410 29.37 8.86 -30.75
C THR A 410 29.79 10.34 -30.73
N ALA A 411 30.72 10.72 -29.82
CA ALA A 411 31.29 12.07 -29.76
C ALA A 411 32.01 12.48 -31.08
N LEU A 412 32.49 11.54 -31.87
CA LEU A 412 33.17 11.80 -33.12
C LEU A 412 32.21 12.07 -34.30
N ASN A 413 30.92 11.73 -34.17
CA ASN A 413 29.95 11.86 -35.27
C ASN A 413 29.87 13.28 -35.84
N THR A 414 29.95 14.29 -34.97
CA THR A 414 29.88 15.71 -35.38
C THR A 414 31.17 16.22 -36.06
N HIS A 415 32.27 15.47 -35.92
CA HIS A 415 33.59 15.87 -36.42
C HIS A 415 34.04 15.12 -37.70
N ILE A 416 33.76 13.82 -37.75
CA ILE A 416 34.20 12.93 -38.83
C ILE A 416 33.10 12.20 -39.55
N GLY A 417 31.84 12.43 -39.17
CA GLY A 417 30.65 11.77 -39.70
C GLY A 417 30.43 10.36 -39.15
N TYR A 418 29.18 9.92 -39.23
CA TYR A 418 28.72 8.61 -38.67
C TYR A 418 29.47 7.41 -39.24
N GLU A 419 29.72 7.38 -40.56
CA GLU A 419 30.36 6.23 -41.20
C GLU A 419 31.83 6.04 -40.74
N ASN A 420 32.59 7.11 -40.58
CA ASN A 420 33.97 7.04 -40.10
C ASN A 420 34.03 6.67 -38.62
N ALA A 421 33.11 7.20 -37.79
CA ALA A 421 32.96 6.79 -36.39
C ALA A 421 32.59 5.29 -36.30
N ALA A 422 31.70 4.80 -37.13
CA ALA A 422 31.35 3.38 -37.19
C ALA A 422 32.55 2.49 -37.62
N LYS A 423 33.41 2.93 -38.51
CA LYS A 423 34.65 2.23 -38.90
C LYS A 423 35.60 2.10 -37.70
N ILE A 424 35.74 3.16 -36.91
CA ILE A 424 36.57 3.15 -35.67
C ILE A 424 36.02 2.14 -34.67
N ALA A 425 34.72 2.19 -34.33
CA ALA A 425 34.10 1.31 -33.40
C ALA A 425 34.19 -0.18 -33.81
N LYS A 426 33.89 -0.48 -35.08
CA LYS A 426 34.00 -1.84 -35.64
C LYS A 426 35.42 -2.37 -35.60
N LYS A 427 36.43 -1.55 -35.94
CA LYS A 427 37.84 -1.94 -35.85
C LYS A 427 38.27 -2.18 -34.40
N ALA A 428 37.90 -1.27 -33.50
CA ALA A 428 38.20 -1.41 -32.06
C ALA A 428 37.61 -2.72 -31.51
N HIS A 429 36.35 -3.02 -31.79
CA HIS A 429 35.70 -4.26 -31.38
C HIS A 429 36.36 -5.52 -31.98
N LYS A 430 36.61 -5.53 -33.29
CA LYS A 430 37.16 -6.71 -34.00
C LYS A 430 38.59 -7.05 -33.52
N GLU A 431 39.41 -6.03 -33.25
CA GLU A 431 40.83 -6.19 -32.94
C GLU A 431 41.13 -6.10 -31.45
N GLY A 432 40.09 -5.93 -30.56
CA GLY A 432 40.26 -5.78 -29.10
C GLY A 432 41.02 -4.50 -28.71
N LEU A 433 40.92 -3.44 -29.55
CA LEU A 433 41.59 -2.15 -29.30
C LEU A 433 40.70 -1.17 -28.57
N THR A 434 41.33 -0.16 -27.97
CA THR A 434 40.60 1.05 -27.56
C THR A 434 40.14 1.86 -28.76
N LEU A 435 39.11 2.71 -28.57
CA LEU A 435 38.69 3.62 -29.65
C LEU A 435 39.83 4.53 -30.14
N LYS A 436 40.69 5.00 -29.23
CA LYS A 436 41.83 5.84 -29.54
C LYS A 436 42.83 5.13 -30.45
N GLU A 437 43.23 3.91 -30.08
CA GLU A 437 44.13 3.09 -30.91
C GLU A 437 43.56 2.81 -32.29
N ALA A 438 42.27 2.48 -32.38
CA ALA A 438 41.61 2.22 -33.64
C ALA A 438 41.52 3.47 -34.50
N ALA A 439 41.22 4.64 -33.93
CA ALA A 439 41.16 5.93 -34.65
C ALA A 439 42.52 6.33 -35.24
N LEU A 440 43.60 6.17 -34.45
CA LEU A 440 44.94 6.44 -34.86
C LEU A 440 45.41 5.46 -35.96
N LYS A 441 45.18 4.16 -35.81
CA LYS A 441 45.48 3.15 -36.87
C LYS A 441 44.77 3.42 -38.20
N LEU A 442 43.55 3.90 -38.14
CA LEU A 442 42.77 4.29 -39.33
C LEU A 442 43.15 5.66 -39.89
N LYS A 443 44.00 6.42 -39.17
CA LYS A 443 44.40 7.79 -39.53
C LYS A 443 43.20 8.74 -39.74
N LEU A 444 42.08 8.49 -39.04
CA LEU A 444 40.85 9.28 -39.15
C LEU A 444 40.79 10.46 -38.18
N VAL A 445 41.54 10.39 -37.10
CA VAL A 445 41.61 11.42 -36.04
C VAL A 445 43.02 11.46 -35.50
N SER A 446 43.54 12.66 -35.26
CA SER A 446 44.81 12.83 -34.52
C SER A 446 44.61 12.58 -33.03
N GLU A 447 45.68 12.23 -32.34
CA GLU A 447 45.64 11.99 -30.87
C GLU A 447 45.07 13.21 -30.14
N SER A 448 45.59 14.38 -30.39
CA SER A 448 45.13 15.63 -29.76
C SER A 448 43.65 15.91 -29.99
N ASN A 449 43.15 15.67 -31.22
CA ASN A 449 41.74 15.84 -31.52
C ASN A 449 40.87 14.76 -30.86
N PHE A 450 41.36 13.52 -30.80
CA PHE A 450 40.66 12.45 -30.10
C PHE A 450 40.45 12.81 -28.64
N ASP A 451 41.50 13.18 -27.90
CA ASP A 451 41.45 13.53 -26.48
C ASP A 451 40.58 14.79 -26.21
N LYS A 452 40.52 15.70 -27.17
CA LYS A 452 39.67 16.89 -27.10
C LYS A 452 38.19 16.59 -27.32
N TRP A 453 37.86 15.70 -28.30
CA TRP A 453 36.51 15.45 -28.74
C TRP A 453 35.84 14.31 -27.99
N VAL A 454 36.57 13.24 -27.66
CA VAL A 454 36.04 12.09 -26.91
C VAL A 454 36.20 12.33 -25.42
N ASN A 455 35.39 13.21 -24.90
CA ASN A 455 35.37 13.52 -23.48
C ASN A 455 33.97 13.18 -22.87
N PRO A 456 33.87 12.13 -22.04
CA PRO A 456 32.57 11.72 -21.48
C PRO A 456 31.83 12.84 -20.74
N LYS A 457 32.55 13.79 -20.08
CA LYS A 457 31.93 14.95 -19.42
C LYS A 457 31.20 15.88 -20.37
N LYS A 458 31.64 15.98 -21.60
CA LYS A 458 31.03 16.84 -22.65
C LYS A 458 29.91 16.13 -23.42
N MET A 459 29.67 14.88 -23.12
CA MET A 459 28.58 14.07 -23.70
C MET A 459 27.34 14.05 -22.81
N ILE A 460 27.40 14.74 -21.66
CA ILE A 460 26.35 14.82 -20.65
C ILE A 460 26.03 16.31 -20.48
N ASP A 461 24.77 16.70 -20.68
CA ASP A 461 24.27 18.06 -20.49
C ASP A 461 23.95 18.35 -19.01
#